data_3b2dbe1bcb2dc467d95f281e8391b6ab
#
_entry.id   3b2dbe1bcb2dc467d95f281e8391b6ab
#
_cell.length_a   1.000
_cell.length_b   1.000
_cell.length_c   1.000
_cell.angle_alpha   90.00
_cell.angle_beta   90.00
_cell.angle_gamma   90.00
#
_symmetry.space_group_name_H-M   'P 1'
#
loop_
_entity.id
_entity.type
_entity.pdbx_description
1 polymer ?
#
loop_
_entity_poly.entity_id
_entity_poly.type
_entity_poly.pdbx_seq_one_letter_code
_entity_poly.pdbx_strand_id
1 'polypeptide(L)'
;YTNEMYIGGMSSSLPEDVQEEMYHSVPGLEHAKIVKNAYAIEYDCINPRQLYPTLEFKKIKGLFSGGQFNGSSGYEEAAAQGLIAGINAALEVKGQEQLILDRSEAYIGVLIDDLVTKENHEPYRMMTSRAEYRLLLRQDNADLRLRKKGYQAGLISEEDYQKILTKEEQIKTEISRVEHTNIGANKEVQTLLESYNSTPLKSGTTLAELIRRPELSYEAIKPLDKERPELPWDVQEQVDINIKYDGYIRRQLKQVEQFKKLEAKKIPTDLDYEKVGSLRIEARQK
;
A
#
# COMPACT_ATOMS: atom_id res chain seq x y z
N TYR A 1 24.88 -9.03 -31.44
CA TYR A 1 23.74 -9.93 -31.37
C TYR A 1 24.27 -11.33 -31.07
N THR A 2 23.60 -12.09 -30.19
CA THR A 2 23.98 -13.43 -29.76
C THR A 2 22.84 -14.40 -30.01
N ASN A 3 23.18 -15.69 -30.15
CA ASN A 3 22.21 -16.78 -30.19
C ASN A 3 21.90 -17.34 -28.79
N GLU A 4 22.43 -16.72 -27.75
CA GLU A 4 22.15 -17.11 -26.38
C GLU A 4 20.69 -16.80 -26.02
N MET A 5 20.05 -17.74 -25.37
CA MET A 5 18.66 -17.65 -24.94
C MET A 5 18.59 -17.68 -23.42
N TYR A 6 17.79 -16.77 -22.84
CA TYR A 6 17.51 -16.79 -21.42
C TYR A 6 16.35 -17.74 -21.14
N ILE A 7 16.56 -18.67 -20.20
CA ILE A 7 15.53 -19.61 -19.78
C ILE A 7 14.93 -19.14 -18.46
N GLY A 8 13.71 -18.63 -18.52
CA GLY A 8 12.97 -18.23 -17.33
C GLY A 8 12.38 -19.42 -16.59
N GLY A 9 12.30 -19.32 -15.26
CA GLY A 9 11.63 -20.30 -14.40
C GLY A 9 12.43 -21.52 -14.00
N MET A 10 13.68 -21.64 -14.45
CA MET A 10 14.55 -22.77 -14.13
C MET A 10 15.83 -22.35 -13.37
N SER A 11 15.88 -21.15 -12.83
CA SER A 11 17.02 -20.70 -11.99
C SER A 11 17.10 -21.54 -10.72
N SER A 12 18.29 -21.97 -10.38
CA SER A 12 18.57 -22.86 -9.27
C SER A 12 19.91 -22.52 -8.61
N SER A 13 20.05 -22.84 -7.33
CA SER A 13 21.32 -22.77 -6.59
C SER A 13 22.05 -24.13 -6.54
N LEU A 14 21.57 -25.10 -7.28
CA LEU A 14 22.20 -26.43 -7.35
C LEU A 14 23.57 -26.35 -7.99
N PRO A 15 24.47 -27.34 -7.73
CA PRO A 15 25.76 -27.45 -8.39
C PRO A 15 25.62 -27.49 -9.92
N GLU A 16 26.69 -27.10 -10.63
CA GLU A 16 26.66 -26.94 -12.10
C GLU A 16 26.32 -28.23 -12.85
N ASP A 17 26.90 -29.37 -12.42
CA ASP A 17 26.59 -30.69 -12.95
C ASP A 17 25.12 -31.08 -12.82
N VAL A 18 24.54 -30.79 -11.68
CA VAL A 18 23.11 -31.04 -11.43
C VAL A 18 22.22 -30.11 -12.28
N GLN A 19 22.65 -28.86 -12.48
CA GLN A 19 21.92 -27.95 -13.37
C GLN A 19 21.93 -28.46 -14.81
N GLU A 20 23.07 -28.97 -15.31
CA GLU A 20 23.17 -29.54 -16.64
C GLU A 20 22.22 -30.73 -16.83
N GLU A 21 22.21 -31.67 -15.88
CA GLU A 21 21.28 -32.81 -15.89
C GLU A 21 19.81 -32.35 -15.83
N MET A 22 19.52 -31.35 -14.99
CA MET A 22 18.16 -30.79 -14.88
C MET A 22 17.69 -30.19 -16.21
N TYR A 23 18.53 -29.41 -16.90
CA TYR A 23 18.16 -28.82 -18.19
C TYR A 23 18.00 -29.90 -19.26
N HIS A 24 18.90 -30.90 -19.32
CA HIS A 24 18.83 -31.99 -20.28
C HIS A 24 17.63 -32.94 -20.08
N SER A 25 17.03 -32.92 -18.88
CA SER A 25 15.80 -33.67 -18.62
C SER A 25 14.54 -33.04 -19.22
N VAL A 26 14.62 -31.79 -19.70
CA VAL A 26 13.49 -31.07 -20.28
C VAL A 26 13.39 -31.38 -21.77
N PRO A 27 12.21 -31.82 -22.25
CA PRO A 27 12.00 -32.10 -23.68
C PRO A 27 12.33 -30.88 -24.56
N GLY A 28 13.23 -31.04 -25.51
CA GLY A 28 13.71 -30.01 -26.41
C GLY A 28 14.99 -29.30 -25.93
N LEU A 29 15.50 -29.61 -24.73
CA LEU A 29 16.75 -29.09 -24.20
C LEU A 29 17.82 -30.19 -23.99
N GLU A 30 17.61 -31.41 -24.50
CA GLU A 30 18.46 -32.57 -24.29
C GLU A 30 19.93 -32.35 -24.72
N HIS A 31 20.14 -31.42 -25.63
CA HIS A 31 21.46 -31.07 -26.17
C HIS A 31 21.79 -29.59 -26.00
N ALA A 32 21.07 -28.88 -25.11
CA ALA A 32 21.31 -27.48 -24.86
C ALA A 32 22.69 -27.29 -24.18
N LYS A 33 23.47 -26.33 -24.65
CA LYS A 33 24.72 -25.94 -24.01
C LYS A 33 24.47 -24.79 -23.07
N ILE A 34 24.76 -24.99 -21.78
CA ILE A 34 24.68 -23.93 -20.79
C ILE A 34 25.89 -23.01 -21.00
N VAL A 35 25.64 -21.73 -21.25
CA VAL A 35 26.67 -20.69 -21.43
C VAL A 35 26.98 -20.02 -20.08
N LYS A 36 25.99 -19.91 -19.22
CA LYS A 36 26.13 -19.35 -17.87
C LYS A 36 25.16 -20.06 -16.92
N ASN A 37 25.71 -20.69 -15.90
CA ASN A 37 24.92 -21.36 -14.88
C ASN A 37 24.12 -20.36 -14.03
N ALA A 38 23.00 -20.83 -13.50
CA ALA A 38 22.28 -20.11 -12.45
C ALA A 38 23.10 -20.10 -11.15
N TYR A 39 22.87 -19.12 -10.32
CA TYR A 39 23.58 -18.94 -9.07
C TYR A 39 22.66 -18.44 -7.96
N ALA A 40 23.02 -18.74 -6.74
CA ALA A 40 22.40 -18.13 -5.56
C ALA A 40 23.19 -16.91 -5.12
N ILE A 41 22.48 -15.96 -4.53
CA ILE A 41 23.09 -14.81 -3.88
C ILE A 41 22.82 -14.94 -2.38
N GLU A 42 23.87 -14.89 -1.59
CA GLU A 42 23.80 -14.81 -0.14
C GLU A 42 24.07 -13.39 0.32
N TYR A 43 23.42 -12.99 1.40
CA TYR A 43 23.58 -11.66 1.98
C TYR A 43 23.84 -11.77 3.47
N ASP A 44 24.79 -10.96 3.93
CA ASP A 44 24.87 -10.65 5.35
C ASP A 44 23.74 -9.68 5.73
N CYS A 45 23.04 -9.97 6.80
CA CYS A 45 22.02 -9.09 7.34
C CYS A 45 22.04 -9.08 8.87
N ILE A 46 21.55 -7.99 9.44
CA ILE A 46 21.30 -7.89 10.88
C ILE A 46 19.94 -8.47 11.22
N ASN A 47 19.72 -8.71 12.51
CA ASN A 47 18.36 -8.89 13.01
C ASN A 47 17.68 -7.50 13.09
N PRO A 48 16.69 -7.17 12.22
CA PRO A 48 16.12 -5.82 12.14
C PRO A 48 15.30 -5.43 13.37
N ARG A 49 14.98 -6.37 14.26
CA ARG A 49 14.37 -6.08 15.58
C ARG A 49 15.29 -5.26 16.50
N GLN A 50 16.56 -5.06 16.12
CA GLN A 50 17.47 -4.11 16.78
C GLN A 50 17.21 -2.66 16.40
N LEU A 51 16.32 -2.40 15.42
CA LEU A 51 15.97 -1.07 14.97
C LEU A 51 14.67 -0.59 15.62
N TYR A 52 14.56 0.72 15.79
CA TYR A 52 13.28 1.38 16.03
C TYR A 52 12.46 1.46 14.73
N PRO A 53 11.16 1.78 14.77
CA PRO A 53 10.37 2.07 13.56
C PRO A 53 10.90 3.24 12.72
N THR A 54 11.79 4.05 13.27
CA THR A 54 12.54 5.12 12.58
C THR A 54 13.71 4.61 11.76
N LEU A 55 14.03 3.31 11.86
CA LEU A 55 15.21 2.61 11.33
C LEU A 55 16.53 3.02 11.99
N GLU A 56 16.47 3.68 13.15
CA GLU A 56 17.63 3.92 14.02
C GLU A 56 17.94 2.69 14.86
N PHE A 57 19.22 2.41 15.10
CA PHE A 57 19.65 1.34 16.00
C PHE A 57 19.28 1.66 17.45
N LYS A 58 18.67 0.70 18.15
CA LYS A 58 18.31 0.85 19.58
C LYS A 58 19.52 1.03 20.50
N LYS A 59 20.69 0.47 20.12
CA LYS A 59 21.90 0.52 20.93
C LYS A 59 22.92 1.55 20.49
N ILE A 60 22.78 2.14 19.31
CA ILE A 60 23.73 3.09 18.74
C ILE A 60 22.96 4.28 18.24
N LYS A 61 22.95 5.34 19.05
CA LYS A 61 22.24 6.58 18.71
C LYS A 61 22.85 7.24 17.47
N GLY A 62 22.00 7.76 16.58
CA GLY A 62 22.39 8.45 15.36
C GLY A 62 22.82 7.50 14.21
N LEU A 63 22.80 6.19 14.43
CA LEU A 63 23.04 5.21 13.38
C LEU A 63 21.72 4.67 12.82
N PHE A 64 21.52 4.87 11.52
CA PHE A 64 20.35 4.41 10.80
C PHE A 64 20.73 3.34 9.78
N SER A 65 19.81 2.44 9.49
CA SER A 65 20.05 1.34 8.56
C SER A 65 18.89 1.19 7.56
N GLY A 66 19.19 0.80 6.34
CA GLY A 66 18.20 0.57 5.29
C GLY A 66 18.67 -0.40 4.22
N GLY A 67 17.72 -1.05 3.55
CA GLY A 67 17.97 -1.94 2.44
C GLY A 67 18.19 -3.39 2.83
N GLN A 68 18.94 -4.08 2.00
CA GLN A 68 19.23 -5.51 2.12
C GLN A 68 19.83 -5.89 3.47
N PHE A 69 20.65 -5.03 4.04
CA PHE A 69 21.28 -5.22 5.34
C PHE A 69 20.24 -5.43 6.48
N ASN A 70 19.02 -4.93 6.32
CA ASN A 70 17.89 -5.16 7.23
C ASN A 70 17.10 -6.44 6.92
N GLY A 71 17.63 -7.34 6.08
CA GLY A 71 16.96 -8.61 5.76
C GLY A 71 15.87 -8.53 4.71
N SER A 72 15.84 -7.50 3.85
CA SER A 72 14.96 -7.41 2.69
C SER A 72 15.76 -7.63 1.39
N SER A 73 15.15 -8.23 0.36
CA SER A 73 15.86 -8.56 -0.88
C SER A 73 15.45 -7.79 -2.12
N GLY A 74 14.44 -6.90 -2.03
CA GLY A 74 13.93 -6.14 -3.18
C GLY A 74 14.52 -4.74 -3.28
N TYR A 75 14.66 -4.23 -4.51
CA TYR A 75 15.10 -2.85 -4.76
C TYR A 75 14.13 -1.81 -4.19
N GLU A 76 12.85 -2.08 -4.31
CA GLU A 76 11.78 -1.21 -3.82
C GLU A 76 11.79 -1.13 -2.29
N GLU A 77 11.99 -2.26 -1.62
CA GLU A 77 12.13 -2.32 -0.18
C GLU A 77 13.38 -1.56 0.29
N ALA A 78 14.49 -1.70 -0.44
CA ALA A 78 15.72 -1.00 -0.12
C ALA A 78 15.58 0.52 -0.28
N ALA A 79 14.95 0.96 -1.38
CA ALA A 79 14.69 2.38 -1.64
C ALA A 79 13.78 2.99 -0.57
N ALA A 80 12.71 2.29 -0.20
CA ALA A 80 11.76 2.73 0.83
C ALA A 80 12.42 2.88 2.20
N GLN A 81 13.22 1.90 2.61
CA GLN A 81 13.97 1.94 3.88
C GLN A 81 15.01 3.05 3.86
N GLY A 82 15.78 3.17 2.78
CA GLY A 82 16.78 4.23 2.63
C GLY A 82 16.17 5.62 2.71
N LEU A 83 15.00 5.83 2.09
CA LEU A 83 14.26 7.08 2.16
C LEU A 83 13.87 7.41 3.61
N ILE A 84 13.24 6.48 4.33
CA ILE A 84 12.80 6.71 5.71
C ILE A 84 13.99 6.89 6.66
N ALA A 85 15.03 6.09 6.52
CA ALA A 85 16.26 6.23 7.32
C ALA A 85 16.91 7.60 7.10
N GLY A 86 17.01 8.05 5.84
CA GLY A 86 17.57 9.36 5.50
C GLY A 86 16.73 10.53 6.02
N ILE A 87 15.38 10.45 5.92
CA ILE A 87 14.47 11.45 6.50
C ILE A 87 14.70 11.55 8.01
N ASN A 88 14.70 10.41 8.71
CA ASN A 88 14.79 10.39 10.16
C ASN A 88 16.16 10.83 10.67
N ALA A 89 17.24 10.47 9.97
CA ALA A 89 18.56 10.98 10.26
C ALA A 89 18.62 12.52 10.13
N ALA A 90 18.03 13.07 9.07
CA ALA A 90 17.98 14.51 8.86
C ALA A 90 17.11 15.24 9.91
N LEU A 91 15.97 14.66 10.27
CA LEU A 91 15.08 15.21 11.31
C LEU A 91 15.76 15.19 12.70
N GLU A 92 16.50 14.13 13.02
CA GLU A 92 17.26 14.05 14.28
C GLU A 92 18.34 15.12 14.37
N VAL A 93 19.11 15.32 13.30
CA VAL A 93 20.12 16.40 13.24
C VAL A 93 19.50 17.78 13.44
N LYS A 94 18.27 17.97 12.94
CA LYS A 94 17.50 19.21 13.12
C LYS A 94 16.82 19.33 14.48
N GLY A 95 16.86 18.32 15.33
CA GLY A 95 16.12 18.25 16.60
C GLY A 95 14.60 18.25 16.41
N GLN A 96 14.11 17.72 15.30
CA GLN A 96 12.70 17.62 14.96
C GLN A 96 12.17 16.20 15.25
N GLU A 97 10.85 16.09 15.38
CA GLU A 97 10.18 14.80 15.57
C GLU A 97 10.42 13.89 14.36
N GLN A 98 10.83 12.65 14.61
CA GLN A 98 11.09 11.66 13.59
C GLN A 98 9.79 11.16 12.92
N LEU A 99 9.87 10.80 11.66
CA LEU A 99 8.76 10.30 10.86
C LEU A 99 8.59 8.79 11.07
N ILE A 100 7.43 8.41 11.59
CA ILE A 100 6.98 7.01 11.62
C ILE A 100 5.71 6.92 10.78
N LEU A 101 5.69 5.97 9.86
CA LEU A 101 4.51 5.65 9.05
C LEU A 101 3.79 4.45 9.64
N ASP A 102 2.51 4.63 9.92
CA ASP A 102 1.62 3.58 10.41
C ASP A 102 1.29 2.57 9.28
N ARG A 103 0.97 1.32 9.65
CA ARG A 103 0.53 0.27 8.72
C ARG A 103 -0.73 0.64 7.95
N SER A 104 -1.56 1.51 8.48
CA SER A 104 -2.76 2.04 7.82
C SER A 104 -2.49 3.25 6.91
N GLU A 105 -1.28 3.81 6.94
CA GLU A 105 -0.91 5.02 6.19
C GLU A 105 -0.11 4.74 4.91
N ALA A 106 0.76 3.72 4.95
CA ALA A 106 1.62 3.41 3.80
C ALA A 106 2.06 1.95 3.77
N TYR A 107 2.33 1.41 2.58
CA TYR A 107 3.03 0.13 2.42
C TYR A 107 4.43 0.17 3.02
N ILE A 108 5.11 1.33 3.00
CA ILE A 108 6.38 1.54 3.70
C ILE A 108 6.21 1.34 5.21
N GLY A 109 5.09 1.77 5.78
CA GLY A 109 4.77 1.52 7.19
C GLY A 109 4.59 0.03 7.48
N VAL A 110 3.89 -0.70 6.62
CA VAL A 110 3.75 -2.17 6.74
C VAL A 110 5.11 -2.86 6.66
N LEU A 111 5.96 -2.48 5.69
CA LEU A 111 7.31 -3.01 5.50
C LEU A 111 8.17 -2.83 6.77
N ILE A 112 8.26 -1.61 7.26
CA ILE A 112 9.13 -1.29 8.41
C ILE A 112 8.60 -1.97 9.68
N ASP A 113 7.30 -1.91 9.92
CA ASP A 113 6.70 -2.55 11.09
C ASP A 113 6.94 -4.06 11.07
N ASP A 114 6.72 -4.73 9.94
CA ASP A 114 7.01 -6.17 9.81
C ASP A 114 8.49 -6.49 10.08
N LEU A 115 9.44 -5.67 9.58
CA LEU A 115 10.86 -5.88 9.79
C LEU A 115 11.28 -5.74 11.26
N VAL A 116 10.79 -4.70 11.95
CA VAL A 116 11.25 -4.39 13.32
C VAL A 116 10.49 -5.14 14.42
N THR A 117 9.33 -5.73 14.09
CA THR A 117 8.49 -6.43 15.08
C THR A 117 8.44 -7.94 14.89
N LYS A 118 8.47 -8.42 13.64
CA LYS A 118 8.33 -9.85 13.33
C LYS A 118 9.69 -10.52 13.20
N GLU A 119 9.73 -11.78 13.51
CA GLU A 119 10.88 -12.64 13.25
C GLU A 119 10.79 -13.13 11.80
N ASN A 120 11.82 -12.83 11.00
CA ASN A 120 11.91 -13.23 9.60
C ASN A 120 13.11 -14.16 9.43
N HIS A 121 12.87 -15.39 8.99
CA HIS A 121 13.91 -16.38 8.71
C HIS A 121 14.32 -16.41 7.23
N GLU A 122 13.55 -15.73 6.39
CA GLU A 122 13.77 -15.60 4.95
C GLU A 122 13.86 -14.12 4.57
N PRO A 123 14.51 -13.79 3.44
CA PRO A 123 14.54 -12.42 2.94
C PRO A 123 13.13 -11.85 2.78
N TYR A 124 12.87 -10.73 3.43
CA TYR A 124 11.55 -10.10 3.38
C TYR A 124 11.26 -9.55 1.99
N ARG A 125 10.08 -9.84 1.48
CA ARG A 125 9.52 -9.25 0.27
C ARG A 125 8.17 -8.62 0.59
N MET A 126 7.98 -7.38 0.12
CA MET A 126 6.71 -6.68 0.26
C MET A 126 5.70 -7.22 -0.76
N MET A 127 4.62 -7.76 -0.25
CA MET A 127 3.48 -8.23 -1.04
C MET A 127 2.22 -7.55 -0.57
N THR A 128 1.27 -7.30 -1.47
CA THR A 128 -0.02 -6.71 -1.12
C THR A 128 -0.79 -7.53 -0.08
N SER A 129 -0.56 -8.85 -0.03
CA SER A 129 -1.15 -9.74 0.98
C SER A 129 -0.70 -9.47 2.42
N ARG A 130 0.41 -8.75 2.61
CA ARG A 130 0.92 -8.38 3.94
C ARG A 130 0.21 -7.17 4.54
N ALA A 131 -0.50 -6.40 3.71
CA ALA A 131 -1.22 -5.21 4.15
C ALA A 131 -2.68 -5.55 4.48
N GLU A 132 -3.12 -5.19 5.67
CA GLU A 132 -4.49 -5.39 6.18
C GLU A 132 -5.46 -4.38 5.58
N TYR A 133 -4.99 -3.17 5.26
CA TYR A 133 -5.82 -2.02 4.90
C TYR A 133 -5.68 -1.63 3.42
N ARG A 134 -5.75 -2.62 2.50
CA ARG A 134 -5.50 -2.41 1.05
C ARG A 134 -6.42 -1.39 0.39
N LEU A 135 -7.66 -1.23 0.87
CA LEU A 135 -8.57 -0.20 0.35
C LEU A 135 -8.17 1.21 0.76
N LEU A 136 -7.43 1.37 1.86
CA LEU A 136 -6.87 2.67 2.25
C LEU A 136 -5.55 2.94 1.54
N LEU A 137 -4.73 1.89 1.30
CA LEU A 137 -3.38 1.98 0.77
C LEU A 137 -3.35 1.84 -0.77
N ARG A 138 -4.20 2.58 -1.47
CA ARG A 138 -4.23 2.55 -2.92
C ARG A 138 -3.16 3.46 -3.52
N GLN A 139 -2.75 3.16 -4.76
CA GLN A 139 -1.82 3.98 -5.51
C GLN A 139 -2.44 5.34 -5.87
N ASP A 140 -3.71 5.34 -6.28
CA ASP A 140 -4.46 6.52 -6.71
C ASP A 140 -4.61 7.60 -5.64
N ASN A 141 -4.51 7.26 -4.34
CA ASN A 141 -4.63 8.20 -3.23
C ASN A 141 -3.34 8.37 -2.42
N ALA A 142 -2.20 7.90 -2.91
CA ALA A 142 -0.94 7.96 -2.17
C ALA A 142 -0.50 9.41 -1.90
N ASP A 143 -0.72 10.30 -2.83
CA ASP A 143 -0.47 11.73 -2.68
C ASP A 143 -1.30 12.36 -1.56
N LEU A 144 -2.60 12.08 -1.52
CA LEU A 144 -3.51 12.56 -0.48
C LEU A 144 -3.12 12.08 0.92
N ARG A 145 -2.58 10.85 1.05
CA ARG A 145 -2.16 10.29 2.34
C ARG A 145 -0.79 10.77 2.81
N LEU A 146 0.16 11.00 1.91
CA LEU A 146 1.58 11.09 2.26
C LEU A 146 2.22 12.46 1.98
N ARG A 147 1.70 13.29 1.07
CA ARG A 147 2.34 14.57 0.72
C ARG A 147 2.41 15.55 1.89
N LYS A 148 1.42 15.57 2.76
CA LYS A 148 1.49 16.38 3.98
C LYS A 148 2.69 16.00 4.86
N LYS A 149 2.94 14.71 5.04
CA LYS A 149 4.10 14.21 5.79
C LYS A 149 5.42 14.54 5.09
N GLY A 150 5.45 14.40 3.75
CA GLY A 150 6.59 14.80 2.94
C GLY A 150 6.90 16.30 3.04
N TYR A 151 5.87 17.15 3.07
CA TYR A 151 6.03 18.59 3.29
C TYR A 151 6.59 18.90 4.69
N GLN A 152 6.03 18.28 5.74
CA GLN A 152 6.52 18.42 7.11
C GLN A 152 7.98 17.96 7.28
N ALA A 153 8.39 16.93 6.53
CA ALA A 153 9.77 16.46 6.49
C ALA A 153 10.70 17.32 5.63
N GLY A 154 10.18 18.33 4.92
CA GLY A 154 10.94 19.23 4.06
C GLY A 154 11.29 18.66 2.68
N LEU A 155 10.59 17.63 2.22
CA LEU A 155 10.81 16.99 0.91
C LEU A 155 9.91 17.55 -0.19
N ILE A 156 8.80 18.16 0.18
CA ILE A 156 7.80 18.71 -0.74
C ILE A 156 7.81 20.22 -0.64
N SER A 157 7.78 20.92 -1.78
CA SER A 157 7.70 22.39 -1.83
C SER A 157 6.34 22.88 -1.33
N GLU A 158 6.30 24.15 -0.87
CA GLU A 158 5.02 24.79 -0.51
C GLU A 158 4.05 24.80 -1.70
N GLU A 159 4.53 25.08 -2.91
CA GLU A 159 3.71 25.09 -4.12
C GLU A 159 3.05 23.73 -4.37
N ASP A 160 3.80 22.63 -4.27
CA ASP A 160 3.28 21.29 -4.47
C ASP A 160 2.36 20.84 -3.34
N TYR A 161 2.59 21.32 -2.13
CA TYR A 161 1.69 21.09 -1.01
C TYR A 161 0.36 21.81 -1.20
N GLN A 162 0.35 23.06 -1.68
CA GLN A 162 -0.87 23.81 -1.98
C GLN A 162 -1.70 23.15 -3.10
N LYS A 163 -1.06 22.53 -4.09
CA LYS A 163 -1.76 21.72 -5.12
C LYS A 163 -2.55 20.57 -4.50
N ILE A 164 -1.99 19.90 -3.49
CA ILE A 164 -2.69 18.82 -2.79
C ILE A 164 -3.85 19.32 -1.96
N LEU A 165 -3.70 20.41 -1.23
CA LEU A 165 -4.79 21.01 -0.48
C LEU A 165 -5.95 21.41 -1.41
N THR A 166 -5.64 21.97 -2.56
CA THR A 166 -6.63 22.31 -3.60
C THR A 166 -7.36 21.06 -4.11
N LYS A 167 -6.61 19.99 -4.39
CA LYS A 167 -7.17 18.70 -4.83
C LYS A 167 -8.11 18.11 -3.76
N GLU A 168 -7.70 18.09 -2.50
CA GLU A 168 -8.53 17.62 -1.38
C GLU A 168 -9.84 18.40 -1.26
N GLU A 169 -9.78 19.72 -1.37
CA GLU A 169 -10.95 20.57 -1.30
C GLU A 169 -11.89 20.38 -2.49
N GLN A 170 -11.34 20.24 -3.70
CA GLN A 170 -12.13 19.95 -4.90
C GLN A 170 -12.87 18.62 -4.79
N ILE A 171 -12.19 17.56 -4.34
CA ILE A 171 -12.80 16.24 -4.13
C ILE A 171 -13.96 16.34 -3.13
N LYS A 172 -13.73 16.98 -1.99
CA LYS A 172 -14.69 17.11 -0.89
C LYS A 172 -15.92 17.92 -1.30
N THR A 173 -15.68 19.04 -1.96
CA THR A 173 -16.75 19.91 -2.47
C THR A 173 -17.60 19.18 -3.50
N GLU A 174 -16.98 18.47 -4.43
CA GLU A 174 -17.69 17.75 -5.49
C GLU A 174 -18.48 16.56 -4.95
N ILE A 175 -17.92 15.77 -4.04
CA ILE A 175 -18.67 14.69 -3.36
C ILE A 175 -19.91 15.27 -2.67
N SER A 176 -19.75 16.35 -1.91
CA SER A 176 -20.87 17.00 -1.25
C SER A 176 -21.92 17.51 -2.25
N ARG A 177 -21.49 18.10 -3.37
CA ARG A 177 -22.39 18.59 -4.41
C ARG A 177 -23.25 17.46 -5.00
N VAL A 178 -22.63 16.36 -5.44
CA VAL A 178 -23.37 15.25 -6.07
C VAL A 178 -24.25 14.47 -5.07
N GLU A 179 -23.91 14.46 -3.79
CA GLU A 179 -24.75 13.89 -2.73
C GLU A 179 -26.03 14.70 -2.49
N HIS A 180 -26.01 16.01 -2.77
CA HIS A 180 -27.16 16.89 -2.57
C HIS A 180 -27.86 17.29 -3.88
N THR A 181 -27.31 16.93 -5.04
CA THR A 181 -27.93 17.20 -6.34
C THR A 181 -28.94 16.12 -6.68
N ASN A 182 -30.23 16.50 -6.68
CA ASN A 182 -31.33 15.60 -7.00
C ASN A 182 -31.61 15.57 -8.51
N ILE A 183 -31.90 14.36 -9.02
CA ILE A 183 -32.29 14.13 -10.40
C ILE A 183 -33.60 13.35 -10.46
N GLY A 184 -34.50 13.78 -11.34
CA GLY A 184 -35.82 13.13 -11.54
C GLY A 184 -35.72 11.90 -12.44
N ALA A 185 -36.71 11.01 -12.35
CA ALA A 185 -36.85 9.84 -13.22
C ALA A 185 -37.47 10.19 -14.60
N ASN A 186 -36.91 11.20 -15.27
CA ASN A 186 -37.37 11.67 -16.58
C ASN A 186 -36.85 10.78 -17.73
N LYS A 187 -37.31 11.04 -18.95
CA LYS A 187 -36.99 10.25 -20.15
C LYS A 187 -35.46 10.23 -20.44
N GLU A 188 -34.78 11.37 -20.28
CA GLU A 188 -33.35 11.52 -20.51
C GLU A 188 -32.54 10.59 -19.59
N VAL A 189 -32.89 10.58 -18.30
CA VAL A 189 -32.30 9.70 -17.30
C VAL A 189 -32.56 8.24 -17.62
N GLN A 190 -33.80 7.87 -17.96
CA GLN A 190 -34.11 6.47 -18.32
C GLN A 190 -33.35 5.99 -19.55
N THR A 191 -33.26 6.82 -20.60
CA THR A 191 -32.49 6.49 -21.80
C THR A 191 -31.00 6.27 -21.49
N LEU A 192 -30.41 7.10 -20.64
CA LEU A 192 -29.01 6.89 -20.22
C LEU A 192 -28.87 5.59 -19.43
N LEU A 193 -29.77 5.31 -18.49
CA LEU A 193 -29.72 4.08 -17.71
C LEU A 193 -29.85 2.84 -18.59
N GLU A 194 -30.74 2.85 -19.58
CA GLU A 194 -30.89 1.77 -20.57
C GLU A 194 -29.60 1.57 -21.36
N SER A 195 -28.93 2.63 -21.78
CA SER A 195 -27.66 2.53 -22.55
C SER A 195 -26.53 1.87 -21.78
N TYR A 196 -26.56 1.92 -20.44
CA TYR A 196 -25.62 1.25 -19.54
C TYR A 196 -26.16 -0.07 -18.97
N ASN A 197 -27.29 -0.58 -19.45
CA ASN A 197 -27.99 -1.76 -18.91
C ASN A 197 -28.28 -1.62 -17.40
N SER A 198 -28.51 -0.41 -16.92
CA SER A 198 -28.80 -0.13 -15.52
C SER A 198 -30.32 -0.15 -15.26
N THR A 199 -30.70 -0.52 -14.06
CA THR A 199 -32.12 -0.60 -13.66
C THR A 199 -32.80 0.79 -13.74
N PRO A 200 -33.97 0.90 -14.36
CA PRO A 200 -34.72 2.15 -14.44
C PRO A 200 -35.05 2.74 -13.05
N LEU A 201 -35.11 4.06 -12.97
CA LEU A 201 -35.53 4.75 -11.77
C LEU A 201 -37.07 4.76 -11.66
N LYS A 202 -37.57 4.46 -10.45
CA LYS A 202 -39.02 4.59 -10.12
C LYS A 202 -39.37 5.96 -9.57
N SER A 203 -38.41 6.66 -8.99
CA SER A 203 -38.55 7.98 -8.38
C SER A 203 -37.24 8.76 -8.51
N GLY A 204 -37.28 10.05 -8.16
CA GLY A 204 -36.06 10.87 -8.10
C GLY A 204 -35.02 10.30 -7.12
N THR A 205 -33.76 10.57 -7.41
CA THR A 205 -32.57 10.13 -6.63
C THR A 205 -31.51 11.21 -6.68
N THR A 206 -30.38 11.02 -5.98
CA THR A 206 -29.22 11.92 -6.10
C THR A 206 -28.25 11.44 -7.18
N LEU A 207 -27.40 12.34 -7.67
CA LEU A 207 -26.32 11.96 -8.60
C LEU A 207 -25.39 10.93 -7.96
N ALA A 208 -25.08 11.08 -6.67
CA ALA A 208 -24.24 10.12 -5.94
C ALA A 208 -24.84 8.71 -5.92
N GLU A 209 -26.15 8.56 -5.78
CA GLU A 209 -26.81 7.25 -5.84
C GLU A 209 -26.71 6.59 -7.23
N LEU A 210 -26.66 7.39 -8.30
CA LEU A 210 -26.38 6.86 -9.64
C LEU A 210 -24.92 6.40 -9.75
N ILE A 211 -23.96 7.21 -9.27
CA ILE A 211 -22.53 6.85 -9.29
C ILE A 211 -22.27 5.58 -8.50
N ARG A 212 -23.00 5.30 -7.42
CA ARG A 212 -22.85 4.07 -6.61
C ARG A 212 -23.19 2.79 -7.37
N ARG A 213 -23.90 2.88 -8.49
CA ARG A 213 -24.21 1.70 -9.31
C ARG A 213 -22.95 1.18 -10.01
N PRO A 214 -22.69 -0.14 -10.02
CA PRO A 214 -21.47 -0.71 -10.61
C PRO A 214 -21.26 -0.35 -12.08
N GLU A 215 -22.35 -0.28 -12.85
CA GLU A 215 -22.36 -0.02 -14.28
C GLU A 215 -22.24 1.46 -14.64
N LEU A 216 -22.39 2.37 -13.69
CA LEU A 216 -22.27 3.82 -13.90
C LEU A 216 -20.97 4.35 -13.28
N SER A 217 -20.53 5.51 -13.72
CA SER A 217 -19.41 6.23 -13.15
C SER A 217 -19.72 7.72 -13.07
N TYR A 218 -18.86 8.48 -12.40
CA TYR A 218 -18.95 9.93 -12.39
C TYR A 218 -18.91 10.49 -13.83
N GLU A 219 -18.10 9.91 -14.74
CA GLU A 219 -18.08 10.32 -16.15
C GLU A 219 -19.33 9.87 -16.92
N ALA A 220 -19.85 8.67 -16.66
CA ALA A 220 -21.03 8.16 -17.33
C ALA A 220 -22.28 9.04 -17.14
N ILE A 221 -22.41 9.68 -15.97
CA ILE A 221 -23.56 10.55 -15.66
C ILE A 221 -23.42 11.99 -16.13
N LYS A 222 -22.27 12.34 -16.76
CA LYS A 222 -21.99 13.72 -17.24
C LYS A 222 -23.13 14.34 -18.08
N PRO A 223 -23.80 13.62 -19.00
CA PRO A 223 -24.89 14.18 -19.78
C PRO A 223 -26.09 14.65 -18.92
N LEU A 224 -26.24 14.07 -17.74
CA LEU A 224 -27.36 14.38 -16.82
C LEU A 224 -27.04 15.53 -15.86
N ASP A 225 -25.76 15.85 -15.69
CA ASP A 225 -25.26 16.84 -14.72
C ASP A 225 -24.88 18.15 -15.41
N LYS A 226 -25.88 19.01 -15.60
CA LYS A 226 -25.71 20.30 -16.30
C LYS A 226 -24.87 21.32 -15.54
N GLU A 227 -24.76 21.15 -14.22
CA GLU A 227 -23.99 22.04 -13.34
C GLU A 227 -22.61 21.44 -12.96
N ARG A 228 -22.19 20.38 -13.67
CA ARG A 228 -20.92 19.71 -13.42
C ARG A 228 -19.75 20.68 -13.64
N PRO A 229 -18.89 20.87 -12.61
CA PRO A 229 -17.69 21.68 -12.75
C PRO A 229 -16.63 20.98 -13.62
N GLU A 230 -15.79 21.77 -14.27
CA GLU A 230 -14.59 21.25 -14.90
C GLU A 230 -13.52 20.96 -13.84
N LEU A 231 -13.23 19.70 -13.63
CA LEU A 231 -12.26 19.23 -12.64
C LEU A 231 -11.15 18.43 -13.33
N PRO A 232 -9.92 18.46 -12.78
CA PRO A 232 -8.85 17.57 -13.24
C PRO A 232 -9.27 16.10 -13.17
N TRP A 233 -8.71 15.29 -14.08
CA TRP A 233 -9.08 13.87 -14.16
C TRP A 233 -8.85 13.10 -12.86
N ASP A 234 -7.75 13.36 -12.19
CA ASP A 234 -7.39 12.72 -10.92
C ASP A 234 -8.32 13.11 -9.76
N VAL A 235 -8.94 14.29 -9.80
CA VAL A 235 -10.03 14.69 -8.88
C VAL A 235 -11.30 13.91 -9.20
N GLN A 236 -11.68 13.83 -10.48
CA GLN A 236 -12.87 13.09 -10.93
C GLN A 236 -12.80 11.61 -10.56
N GLU A 237 -11.62 10.98 -10.76
CA GLU A 237 -11.36 9.60 -10.36
C GLU A 237 -11.54 9.41 -8.86
N GLN A 238 -11.01 10.32 -8.04
CA GLN A 238 -11.18 10.26 -6.58
C GLN A 238 -12.64 10.45 -6.14
N VAL A 239 -13.41 11.29 -6.81
CA VAL A 239 -14.85 11.45 -6.56
C VAL A 239 -15.59 10.13 -6.82
N ASP A 240 -15.35 9.50 -7.98
CA ASP A 240 -15.97 8.22 -8.35
C ASP A 240 -15.63 7.12 -7.34
N ILE A 241 -14.35 6.96 -7.02
CA ILE A 241 -13.86 5.93 -6.08
C ILE A 241 -14.45 6.15 -4.68
N ASN A 242 -14.39 7.37 -4.15
CA ASN A 242 -14.86 7.64 -2.80
C ASN A 242 -16.37 7.41 -2.66
N ILE A 243 -17.18 7.76 -3.66
CA ILE A 243 -18.62 7.52 -3.64
C ILE A 243 -18.93 6.02 -3.71
N LYS A 244 -18.29 5.27 -4.60
CA LYS A 244 -18.52 3.83 -4.77
C LYS A 244 -18.07 3.00 -3.58
N TYR A 245 -16.94 3.34 -3.01
CA TYR A 245 -16.33 2.55 -1.94
C TYR A 245 -16.53 3.12 -0.53
N ASP A 246 -17.35 4.18 -0.37
CA ASP A 246 -17.58 4.87 0.90
C ASP A 246 -17.85 3.90 2.08
N GLY A 247 -18.81 2.98 1.91
CA GLY A 247 -19.16 2.03 2.96
C GLY A 247 -18.01 1.07 3.35
N TYR A 248 -17.17 0.68 2.39
CA TYR A 248 -16.01 -0.18 2.64
C TYR A 248 -14.87 0.61 3.29
N ILE A 249 -14.62 1.83 2.82
CA ILE A 249 -13.60 2.73 3.37
C ILE A 249 -13.92 3.04 4.84
N ARG A 250 -15.15 3.44 5.15
CA ARG A 250 -15.59 3.71 6.53
C ARG A 250 -15.44 2.49 7.44
N ARG A 251 -15.73 1.30 6.94
CA ARG A 251 -15.54 0.05 7.70
C ARG A 251 -14.06 -0.18 8.03
N GLN A 252 -13.16 0.00 7.05
CA GLN A 252 -11.73 -0.13 7.30
C GLN A 252 -11.19 0.93 8.27
N LEU A 253 -11.60 2.19 8.12
CA LEU A 253 -11.21 3.24 9.06
C LEU A 253 -11.64 2.91 10.50
N LYS A 254 -12.84 2.38 10.68
CA LYS A 254 -13.30 1.91 12.00
C LYS A 254 -12.44 0.76 12.55
N GLN A 255 -12.00 -0.16 11.70
CA GLN A 255 -11.08 -1.22 12.08
C GLN A 255 -9.72 -0.64 12.51
N VAL A 256 -9.16 0.33 11.76
CA VAL A 256 -7.92 1.02 12.13
C VAL A 256 -8.04 1.65 13.52
N GLU A 257 -9.12 2.39 13.79
CA GLU A 257 -9.34 3.01 15.11
C GLU A 257 -9.42 1.97 16.24
N GLN A 258 -10.09 0.84 15.99
CA GLN A 258 -10.17 -0.25 16.97
C GLN A 258 -8.79 -0.87 17.23
N PHE A 259 -8.01 -1.09 16.20
CA PHE A 259 -6.65 -1.62 16.33
C PHE A 259 -5.74 -0.67 17.10
N LYS A 260 -5.75 0.63 16.76
CA LYS A 260 -4.96 1.64 17.50
C LYS A 260 -5.32 1.68 18.99
N LYS A 261 -6.58 1.50 19.34
CA LYS A 261 -7.00 1.40 20.74
C LYS A 261 -6.48 0.14 21.42
N LEU A 262 -6.40 -0.98 20.70
CA LEU A 262 -5.84 -2.22 21.23
C LEU A 262 -4.33 -2.15 21.43
N GLU A 263 -3.60 -1.59 20.46
CA GLU A 263 -2.14 -1.40 20.53
C GLU A 263 -1.73 -0.45 21.66
N ALA A 264 -2.53 0.57 21.95
CA ALA A 264 -2.30 1.47 23.08
C ALA A 264 -2.51 0.80 24.45
N LYS A 265 -3.12 -0.39 24.48
CA LYS A 265 -3.41 -1.12 25.73
C LYS A 265 -2.14 -1.83 26.23
N LYS A 266 -1.62 -1.34 27.35
CA LYS A 266 -0.44 -1.96 27.99
C LYS A 266 -0.80 -3.31 28.59
N ILE A 267 0.03 -4.30 28.34
CA ILE A 267 -0.02 -5.60 29.01
C ILE A 267 0.62 -5.41 30.39
N PRO A 268 -0.04 -5.86 31.49
CA PRO A 268 0.57 -5.82 32.83
C PRO A 268 1.90 -6.59 32.83
N THR A 269 2.91 -6.03 33.48
CA THR A 269 4.26 -6.63 33.55
C THR A 269 4.32 -7.91 34.37
N ASP A 270 3.31 -8.15 35.19
CA ASP A 270 3.12 -9.30 36.09
C ASP A 270 2.13 -10.34 35.51
N LEU A 271 1.76 -10.21 34.23
CA LEU A 271 0.84 -11.16 33.60
C LEU A 271 1.47 -12.55 33.47
N ASP A 272 0.87 -13.51 34.13
CA ASP A 272 1.22 -14.91 33.99
C ASP A 272 0.51 -15.54 32.78
N TYR A 273 1.25 -15.71 31.69
CA TYR A 273 0.71 -16.24 30.43
C TYR A 273 0.20 -17.69 30.55
N GLU A 274 0.71 -18.47 31.48
CA GLU A 274 0.23 -19.84 31.71
C GLU A 274 -1.21 -19.86 32.23
N LYS A 275 -1.60 -18.82 32.96
CA LYS A 275 -2.96 -18.67 33.52
C LYS A 275 -3.97 -18.12 32.51
N VAL A 276 -3.52 -17.68 31.34
CA VAL A 276 -4.42 -17.18 30.30
C VAL A 276 -4.99 -18.35 29.51
N GLY A 277 -6.17 -18.81 29.89
CA GLY A 277 -6.81 -20.02 29.35
C GLY A 277 -7.14 -20.00 27.86
N SER A 278 -7.24 -18.79 27.24
CA SER A 278 -7.54 -18.58 25.82
C SER A 278 -6.32 -18.64 24.90
N LEU A 279 -5.10 -18.67 25.43
CA LEU A 279 -3.88 -18.78 24.62
C LEU A 279 -3.69 -20.22 24.12
N ARG A 280 -3.32 -20.34 22.83
CA ARG A 280 -2.88 -21.63 22.26
C ARG A 280 -1.58 -22.08 22.92
N ILE A 281 -1.34 -23.39 22.98
CA ILE A 281 -0.15 -23.98 23.60
C ILE A 281 1.14 -23.38 23.06
N GLU A 282 1.24 -23.23 21.74
CA GLU A 282 2.42 -22.65 21.08
C GLU A 282 2.68 -21.18 21.48
N ALA A 283 1.61 -20.41 21.74
CA ALA A 283 1.73 -19.02 22.20
C ALA A 283 2.13 -18.90 23.67
N ARG A 284 1.88 -19.96 24.48
CA ARG A 284 2.34 -20.01 25.88
C ARG A 284 3.80 -20.42 26.00
N GLN A 285 4.30 -21.18 25.02
CA GLN A 285 5.69 -21.67 25.01
C GLN A 285 6.71 -20.69 24.46
N LYS A 286 6.28 -19.60 23.84
CA LYS A 286 7.11 -18.49 23.36
C LYS A 286 7.16 -17.33 24.36
#